data_aa4cde8da65c1863b26d565c830b5c18
#
_entry.id   aa4cde8da65c1863b26d565c830b5c18
#
_cell.length_a   1.000
_cell.length_b   1.000
_cell.length_c   1.000
_cell.angle_alpha   90.00
_cell.angle_beta   90.00
_cell.angle_gamma   90.00
#
_symmetry.space_group_name_H-M   'P 1'
#
loop_
_entity.id
_entity.type
_entity.pdbx_description
1 polymer ?
#
loop_
_entity_poly.entity_id
_entity_poly.type
_entity_poly.pdbx_seq_one_letter_code
_entity_poly.pdbx_strand_id
1 'polypeptide(L)'
;METFSSERLMIISEHLYRLLLLAYPAEFRRAYCREMIQTFRDCCREALQQRGQSGVLRLWGLVLYDLVTTAFTEHVRTCIAMLKRLFLNATGTLLTIEGSTALVTQFHLNVAQRSDVGRQRQVNEDSMVSLIPEDPQVMAKKGALFVVADGLGGHSAGDVASEMAVNTVKDVYYADENDEVSASLLQAMKRANLAIYQANQSKNPPPEKNKMMGTTCVAAVLVADTVYVANVGDSRAYIVREDQVIQLSQDHSMVAEQIRAGLLTPDQARGHPQRNLIYRCFGEKADVEVDLFSEAVQEGDLLVLCTDGLSNLVSDEELQEIVQRFGPQESVYHLVERANEHGGPDNITAIVVRVSLEGSKELQTV
;
A
#
# COMPACT_ATOMS: atom_id res chain seq x y z
N MET A 1 1.29 29.57 41.10
CA MET A 1 -0.11 29.07 41.03
C MET A 1 -0.46 28.46 39.65
N GLU A 2 0.14 28.88 38.55
CA GLU A 2 -0.14 28.36 37.19
C GLU A 2 0.40 26.94 36.93
N THR A 3 1.56 26.57 37.50
CA THR A 3 2.14 25.23 37.30
C THR A 3 1.32 24.11 37.91
N PHE A 4 0.69 24.35 39.06
CA PHE A 4 -0.16 23.36 39.74
C PHE A 4 -1.49 23.06 39.00
N SER A 5 -1.95 24.04 38.21
CA SER A 5 -3.16 23.89 37.36
C SER A 5 -2.85 23.07 36.11
N SER A 6 -1.68 23.25 35.50
CA SER A 6 -1.25 22.57 34.26
C SER A 6 -0.99 21.09 34.44
N GLU A 7 -0.36 20.69 35.57
CA GLU A 7 -0.15 19.25 35.90
C GLU A 7 -1.47 18.52 36.14
N ARG A 8 -2.40 19.15 36.85
CA ARG A 8 -3.73 18.55 37.06
C ARG A 8 -4.49 18.38 35.75
N LEU A 9 -4.41 19.34 34.84
CA LEU A 9 -5.04 19.26 33.53
C LEU A 9 -4.49 18.11 32.72
N MET A 10 -3.16 17.88 32.75
CA MET A 10 -2.55 16.73 32.07
C MET A 10 -3.00 15.39 32.63
N ILE A 11 -3.03 15.24 33.96
CA ILE A 11 -3.47 14.00 34.61
C ILE A 11 -4.93 13.70 34.27
N ILE A 12 -5.79 14.71 34.33
CA ILE A 12 -7.20 14.55 33.98
C ILE A 12 -7.38 14.19 32.50
N SER A 13 -6.65 14.87 31.60
CA SER A 13 -6.66 14.58 30.16
C SER A 13 -6.23 13.15 29.87
N GLU A 14 -5.15 12.67 30.47
CA GLU A 14 -4.71 11.28 30.29
C GLU A 14 -5.76 10.26 30.79
N HIS A 15 -6.37 10.52 31.95
CA HIS A 15 -7.42 9.63 32.47
C HIS A 15 -8.66 9.57 31.55
N LEU A 16 -9.11 10.74 31.05
CA LEU A 16 -10.22 10.80 30.10
C LEU A 16 -9.88 10.09 28.79
N TYR A 17 -8.66 10.28 28.27
CA TYR A 17 -8.21 9.60 27.06
C TYR A 17 -8.22 8.08 27.22
N ARG A 18 -7.75 7.56 28.37
CA ARG A 18 -7.79 6.12 28.68
C ARG A 18 -9.23 5.57 28.71
N LEU A 19 -10.18 6.36 29.20
CA LEU A 19 -11.60 5.97 29.18
C LEU A 19 -12.14 5.96 27.74
N LEU A 20 -11.77 6.91 26.91
CA LEU A 20 -12.18 6.95 25.51
C LEU A 20 -11.62 5.78 24.70
N LEU A 21 -10.42 5.32 25.02
CA LEU A 21 -9.85 4.12 24.38
C LEU A 21 -10.68 2.85 24.63
N LEU A 22 -11.59 2.83 25.62
CA LEU A 22 -12.53 1.72 25.81
C LEU A 22 -13.54 1.59 24.68
N ALA A 23 -13.72 2.64 23.86
CA ALA A 23 -14.57 2.59 22.67
C ALA A 23 -14.00 1.70 21.55
N TYR A 24 -12.70 1.39 21.57
CA TYR A 24 -12.09 0.50 20.60
C TYR A 24 -12.26 -0.98 20.97
N PRO A 25 -12.28 -1.90 19.98
CA PRO A 25 -12.30 -3.34 20.20
C PRO A 25 -11.14 -3.82 21.08
N ALA A 26 -11.35 -4.92 21.83
CA ALA A 26 -10.35 -5.43 22.79
C ALA A 26 -9.02 -5.81 22.15
N GLU A 27 -9.04 -6.31 20.93
CA GLU A 27 -7.83 -6.68 20.16
C GLU A 27 -7.02 -5.44 19.81
N PHE A 28 -7.66 -4.41 19.27
CA PHE A 28 -7.03 -3.13 18.97
C PHE A 28 -6.40 -2.50 20.22
N ARG A 29 -7.09 -2.51 21.35
CA ARG A 29 -6.57 -1.98 22.61
C ARG A 29 -5.32 -2.72 23.12
N ARG A 30 -5.26 -4.05 22.93
CA ARG A 30 -4.08 -4.85 23.31
C ARG A 30 -2.87 -4.49 22.48
N ALA A 31 -3.05 -4.21 21.19
CA ALA A 31 -1.97 -3.88 20.27
C ALA A 31 -1.44 -2.46 20.46
N TYR A 32 -2.33 -1.45 20.59
CA TYR A 32 -1.94 -0.06 20.40
C TYR A 32 -2.12 0.85 21.62
N CYS A 33 -2.83 0.42 22.70
CA CYS A 33 -3.20 1.30 23.80
C CYS A 33 -2.00 2.00 24.48
N ARG A 34 -0.86 1.34 24.60
CA ARG A 34 0.32 1.93 25.24
C ARG A 34 0.93 3.08 24.43
N GLU A 35 1.06 2.86 23.13
CA GLU A 35 1.63 3.84 22.20
C GLU A 35 0.70 5.04 22.06
N MET A 36 -0.59 4.82 21.92
CA MET A 36 -1.60 5.89 21.84
C MET A 36 -1.60 6.78 23.07
N ILE A 37 -1.51 6.20 24.28
CA ILE A 37 -1.45 6.97 25.54
C ILE A 37 -0.15 7.79 25.59
N GLN A 38 0.96 7.22 25.15
CA GLN A 38 2.26 7.93 25.14
C GLN A 38 2.22 9.11 24.17
N THR A 39 1.77 8.87 22.94
CA THR A 39 1.62 9.91 21.91
C THR A 39 0.70 11.03 22.37
N PHE A 40 -0.47 10.70 22.92
CA PHE A 40 -1.40 11.69 23.47
C PHE A 40 -0.77 12.55 24.59
N ARG A 41 -0.01 11.93 25.48
CA ARG A 41 0.71 12.62 26.56
C ARG A 41 1.74 13.63 26.00
N ASP A 42 2.47 13.24 24.96
CA ASP A 42 3.48 14.08 24.33
C ASP A 42 2.83 15.25 23.58
N CYS A 43 1.76 15.01 22.84
CA CYS A 43 0.94 16.05 22.21
C CYS A 43 0.34 17.03 23.23
N CYS A 44 -0.13 16.54 24.39
CA CYS A 44 -0.64 17.42 25.45
C CYS A 44 0.46 18.34 26.04
N ARG A 45 1.70 17.81 26.22
CA ARG A 45 2.82 18.62 26.67
C ARG A 45 3.16 19.73 25.68
N GLU A 46 3.22 19.38 24.41
CA GLU A 46 3.53 20.33 23.35
C GLU A 46 2.45 21.40 23.22
N ALA A 47 1.17 21.00 23.24
CA ALA A 47 0.04 21.92 23.19
C ALA A 47 0.04 22.90 24.39
N LEU A 48 0.37 22.43 25.59
CA LEU A 48 0.52 23.26 26.78
C LEU A 48 1.68 24.24 26.66
N GLN A 49 2.82 23.82 26.12
CA GLN A 49 3.99 24.68 25.92
C GLN A 49 3.74 25.78 24.89
N GLN A 50 3.08 25.44 23.77
CA GLN A 50 2.86 26.38 22.67
C GLN A 50 1.70 27.35 22.89
N ARG A 51 0.58 26.89 23.46
CA ARG A 51 -0.68 27.64 23.51
C ARG A 51 -1.41 27.59 24.86
N GLY A 52 -0.75 27.08 25.89
CA GLY A 52 -1.37 26.94 27.21
C GLY A 52 -2.62 26.06 27.22
N GLN A 53 -3.56 26.36 28.12
CA GLN A 53 -4.78 25.54 28.27
C GLN A 53 -5.66 25.49 27.02
N SER A 54 -5.69 26.56 26.20
CA SER A 54 -6.44 26.59 24.95
C SER A 54 -5.91 25.63 23.89
N GLY A 55 -4.61 25.32 23.91
CA GLY A 55 -3.98 24.30 23.07
C GLY A 55 -4.50 22.91 23.37
N VAL A 56 -4.63 22.57 24.66
CA VAL A 56 -5.16 21.26 25.10
C VAL A 56 -6.62 21.09 24.72
N LEU A 57 -7.45 22.16 24.83
CA LEU A 57 -8.85 22.09 24.39
C LEU A 57 -9.00 21.87 22.89
N ARG A 58 -8.14 22.46 22.07
CA ARG A 58 -8.10 22.19 20.62
C ARG A 58 -7.67 20.75 20.32
N LEU A 59 -6.65 20.26 21.01
CA LEU A 59 -6.21 18.87 20.88
C LEU A 59 -7.36 17.90 21.19
N TRP A 60 -8.15 18.17 22.23
CA TRP A 60 -9.34 17.39 22.58
C TRP A 60 -10.39 17.40 21.47
N GLY A 61 -10.61 18.51 20.79
CA GLY A 61 -11.51 18.59 19.63
C GLY A 61 -11.07 17.64 18.49
N LEU A 62 -9.78 17.60 18.18
CA LEU A 62 -9.22 16.70 17.17
C LEU A 62 -9.32 15.23 17.61
N VAL A 63 -8.95 14.94 18.85
CA VAL A 63 -9.01 13.56 19.42
C VAL A 63 -10.43 13.02 19.42
N LEU A 64 -11.43 13.81 19.79
CA LEU A 64 -12.83 13.38 19.77
C LEU A 64 -13.33 13.13 18.35
N TYR A 65 -12.93 13.95 17.39
CA TYR A 65 -13.27 13.76 15.99
C TYR A 65 -12.67 12.46 15.45
N ASP A 66 -11.37 12.26 15.66
CA ASP A 66 -10.67 11.05 15.25
C ASP A 66 -11.25 9.79 15.91
N LEU A 67 -11.54 9.85 17.21
CA LEU A 67 -12.13 8.73 17.95
C LEU A 67 -13.49 8.32 17.39
N VAL A 68 -14.36 9.29 17.07
CA VAL A 68 -15.69 8.99 16.51
C VAL A 68 -15.56 8.31 15.15
N THR A 69 -14.69 8.79 14.28
CA THR A 69 -14.50 8.23 12.94
C THR A 69 -13.83 6.86 12.99
N THR A 70 -12.73 6.74 13.73
CA THR A 70 -11.90 5.51 13.76
C THR A 70 -12.54 4.40 14.58
N ALA A 71 -13.06 4.71 15.78
CA ALA A 71 -13.72 3.70 16.62
C ALA A 71 -15.00 3.17 15.96
N PHE A 72 -15.75 4.04 15.28
CA PHE A 72 -16.94 3.60 14.52
C PHE A 72 -16.55 2.67 13.38
N THR A 73 -15.53 3.01 12.62
CA THR A 73 -15.03 2.18 11.51
C THR A 73 -14.54 0.81 12.02
N GLU A 74 -13.78 0.78 13.10
CA GLU A 74 -13.28 -0.47 13.70
C GLU A 74 -14.40 -1.34 14.29
N HIS A 75 -15.42 -0.73 14.91
CA HIS A 75 -16.60 -1.49 15.35
C HIS A 75 -17.40 -2.06 14.18
N VAL A 76 -17.60 -1.31 13.12
CA VAL A 76 -18.26 -1.79 11.90
C VAL A 76 -17.49 -2.95 11.29
N ARG A 77 -16.17 -2.86 11.16
CA ARG A 77 -15.31 -3.96 10.68
C ARG A 77 -15.43 -5.21 11.55
N THR A 78 -15.39 -5.03 12.88
CA THR A 78 -15.51 -6.13 13.84
C THR A 78 -16.90 -6.78 13.79
N CYS A 79 -17.97 -5.99 13.66
CA CYS A 79 -19.34 -6.50 13.50
C CYS A 79 -19.50 -7.26 12.18
N ILE A 80 -18.95 -6.76 11.09
CA ILE A 80 -18.96 -7.44 9.78
C ILE A 80 -18.20 -8.76 9.87
N ALA A 81 -17.04 -8.79 10.51
CA ALA A 81 -16.26 -10.01 10.73
C ALA A 81 -17.00 -11.02 11.61
N MET A 82 -17.66 -10.56 12.69
CA MET A 82 -18.52 -11.42 13.53
C MET A 82 -19.72 -11.95 12.76
N LEU A 83 -20.40 -11.11 11.98
CA LEU A 83 -21.52 -11.53 11.14
C LEU A 83 -21.07 -12.54 10.09
N LYS A 84 -19.91 -12.32 9.43
CA LYS A 84 -19.31 -13.30 8.51
C LYS A 84 -19.03 -14.62 9.22
N ARG A 85 -18.45 -14.62 10.45
CA ARG A 85 -18.22 -15.84 11.25
C ARG A 85 -19.52 -16.51 11.68
N LEU A 86 -20.55 -15.75 12.09
CA LEU A 86 -21.86 -16.30 12.45
C LEU A 86 -22.58 -16.89 11.23
N PHE A 87 -22.47 -16.24 10.07
CA PHE A 87 -23.01 -16.78 8.81
C PHE A 87 -22.31 -18.06 8.39
N LEU A 88 -20.96 -18.10 8.46
CA LEU A 88 -20.17 -19.32 8.20
C LEU A 88 -20.50 -20.45 9.18
N ASN A 89 -20.71 -20.15 10.47
CA ASN A 89 -21.10 -21.14 11.47
C ASN A 89 -22.57 -21.58 11.34
N ALA A 90 -23.48 -20.67 10.94
CA ALA A 90 -24.89 -20.99 10.73
C ALA A 90 -25.13 -21.80 9.44
N THR A 91 -24.32 -21.58 8.39
CA THR A 91 -24.35 -22.39 7.16
C THR A 91 -23.62 -23.72 7.31
N GLY A 92 -22.70 -23.85 8.29
CA GLY A 92 -22.00 -25.10 8.59
C GLY A 92 -22.83 -26.15 9.33
N THR A 93 -24.05 -25.82 9.81
CA THR A 93 -24.89 -26.77 10.57
C THR A 93 -26.08 -27.34 9.79
N LEU A 94 -26.29 -26.93 8.57
CA LEU A 94 -27.34 -27.44 7.70
C LEU A 94 -26.80 -27.59 6.28
N LEU A 95 -26.15 -28.70 5.99
CA LEU A 95 -26.14 -29.37 4.71
C LEU A 95 -24.91 -30.29 4.59
N THR A 96 -24.95 -31.42 5.28
CA THR A 96 -24.34 -32.64 4.73
C THR A 96 -25.25 -33.11 3.58
N ILE A 97 -25.17 -32.44 2.45
CA ILE A 97 -25.58 -32.95 1.15
C ILE A 97 -24.26 -33.26 0.44
N GLU A 98 -23.98 -34.55 0.35
CA GLU A 98 -22.96 -35.05 -0.56
C GLU A 98 -23.21 -34.48 -1.96
N GLY A 99 -22.23 -33.75 -2.50
CA GLY A 99 -22.20 -33.38 -3.93
C GLY A 99 -22.39 -31.91 -4.28
N SER A 100 -22.14 -30.94 -3.39
CA SER A 100 -22.05 -29.55 -3.81
C SER A 100 -20.57 -29.10 -3.77
N THR A 101 -19.89 -29.22 -4.91
CA THR A 101 -18.73 -28.38 -5.20
C THR A 101 -19.17 -26.94 -5.05
N ALA A 102 -18.75 -26.28 -3.95
CA ALA A 102 -18.81 -24.83 -3.88
C ALA A 102 -18.17 -24.31 -5.17
N LEU A 103 -18.91 -23.60 -5.99
CA LEU A 103 -18.37 -22.84 -7.12
C LEU A 103 -17.42 -21.79 -6.49
N VAL A 104 -16.15 -22.16 -6.39
CA VAL A 104 -15.09 -21.17 -6.16
C VAL A 104 -15.14 -20.31 -7.41
N THR A 105 -15.60 -19.08 -7.28
CA THR A 105 -15.60 -18.10 -8.35
C THR A 105 -14.15 -17.91 -8.78
N GLN A 106 -13.76 -18.57 -9.87
CA GLN A 106 -12.40 -18.47 -10.37
C GLN A 106 -12.33 -17.27 -11.30
N PHE A 107 -11.64 -16.23 -10.88
CA PHE A 107 -11.37 -15.10 -11.76
C PHE A 107 -10.35 -15.49 -12.82
N HIS A 108 -10.63 -15.10 -14.04
CA HIS A 108 -9.68 -15.09 -15.13
C HIS A 108 -8.95 -13.74 -15.11
N LEU A 109 -7.61 -13.78 -15.11
CA LEU A 109 -6.76 -12.58 -15.05
C LEU A 109 -6.13 -12.35 -16.43
N ASN A 110 -6.44 -11.22 -17.04
CA ASN A 110 -5.73 -10.74 -18.23
C ASN A 110 -4.71 -9.71 -17.77
N VAL A 111 -3.42 -10.01 -17.96
CA VAL A 111 -2.30 -9.24 -17.40
C VAL A 111 -1.42 -8.70 -18.53
N ALA A 112 -1.08 -7.44 -18.44
CA ALA A 112 -0.02 -6.84 -19.26
C ALA A 112 0.89 -5.98 -18.40
N GLN A 113 2.14 -5.87 -18.86
CA GLN A 113 3.16 -5.09 -18.17
C GLN A 113 4.09 -4.43 -19.17
N ARG A 114 4.56 -3.22 -18.84
CA ARG A 114 5.52 -2.48 -19.65
C ARG A 114 6.42 -1.63 -18.76
N SER A 115 7.71 -1.59 -19.12
CA SER A 115 8.68 -0.68 -18.56
C SER A 115 9.36 0.06 -19.69
N ASP A 116 9.66 1.35 -19.49
CA ASP A 116 10.32 2.24 -20.45
C ASP A 116 11.31 3.12 -19.71
N VAL A 117 12.45 3.41 -20.36
CA VAL A 117 13.51 4.23 -19.76
C VAL A 117 13.11 5.70 -19.60
N GLY A 118 12.02 6.13 -20.27
CA GLY A 118 11.63 7.52 -20.36
C GLY A 118 12.42 8.28 -21.41
N ARG A 119 12.35 9.63 -21.38
CA ARG A 119 12.98 10.50 -22.38
C ARG A 119 14.27 11.15 -21.89
N GLN A 120 14.55 11.14 -20.58
CA GLN A 120 15.68 11.86 -20.00
C GLN A 120 16.69 10.96 -19.29
N ARG A 121 16.29 9.78 -18.85
CA ARG A 121 17.18 8.79 -18.22
C ARG A 121 17.95 8.01 -19.28
N GLN A 122 19.13 7.49 -18.94
CA GLN A 122 19.93 6.62 -19.81
C GLN A 122 19.85 5.15 -19.43
N VAL A 123 19.49 4.88 -18.17
CA VAL A 123 19.37 3.54 -17.58
C VAL A 123 17.97 3.41 -17.02
N ASN A 124 17.39 2.24 -17.16
CA ASN A 124 16.15 1.89 -16.50
C ASN A 124 16.48 1.21 -15.17
N GLU A 125 16.17 1.89 -14.05
CA GLU A 125 16.38 1.41 -12.70
C GLU A 125 15.08 0.78 -12.12
N ASP A 126 13.98 0.82 -12.87
CA ASP A 126 12.73 0.14 -12.49
C ASP A 126 12.80 -1.37 -12.71
N SER A 127 12.12 -2.12 -11.88
CA SER A 127 11.91 -3.56 -12.05
C SER A 127 10.48 -3.96 -11.76
N MET A 128 10.02 -5.03 -12.40
CA MET A 128 8.66 -5.57 -12.18
C MET A 128 8.62 -7.09 -12.36
N VAL A 129 7.64 -7.70 -11.73
CA VAL A 129 7.30 -9.11 -11.95
C VAL A 129 5.80 -9.33 -11.86
N SER A 130 5.28 -10.14 -12.76
CA SER A 130 3.91 -10.69 -12.70
C SER A 130 4.01 -12.21 -12.72
N LEU A 131 3.41 -12.86 -11.74
CA LEU A 131 3.38 -14.32 -11.66
C LEU A 131 1.98 -14.80 -11.35
N ILE A 132 1.42 -15.57 -12.28
CA ILE A 132 0.18 -16.33 -12.11
C ILE A 132 0.58 -17.80 -12.03
N PRO A 133 0.41 -18.48 -10.87
CA PRO A 133 0.75 -19.88 -10.74
C PRO A 133 -0.05 -20.78 -11.71
N GLU A 134 0.63 -21.67 -12.41
CA GLU A 134 -0.02 -22.68 -13.26
C GLU A 134 -0.67 -23.79 -12.45
N ASP A 135 -0.13 -24.09 -11.26
CA ASP A 135 -0.70 -25.07 -10.34
C ASP A 135 -1.96 -24.50 -9.68
N PRO A 136 -3.14 -25.08 -9.90
CA PRO A 136 -4.39 -24.61 -9.31
C PRO A 136 -4.38 -24.60 -7.78
N GLN A 137 -3.63 -25.47 -7.13
CA GLN A 137 -3.53 -25.53 -5.67
C GLN A 137 -2.71 -24.33 -5.15
N VAL A 138 -1.61 -24.00 -5.82
CA VAL A 138 -0.80 -22.82 -5.50
C VAL A 138 -1.61 -21.56 -5.79
N MET A 139 -2.31 -21.49 -6.91
CA MET A 139 -3.18 -20.34 -7.25
C MET A 139 -4.29 -20.17 -6.23
N ALA A 140 -4.95 -21.22 -5.79
CA ALA A 140 -6.00 -21.15 -4.77
C ALA A 140 -5.50 -20.71 -3.40
N LYS A 141 -4.26 -21.12 -3.04
CA LYS A 141 -3.66 -20.83 -1.73
C LYS A 141 -2.91 -19.51 -1.69
N LYS A 142 -2.12 -19.22 -2.71
CA LYS A 142 -1.18 -18.08 -2.76
C LYS A 142 -1.62 -16.97 -3.72
N GLY A 143 -2.51 -17.28 -4.67
CA GLY A 143 -2.97 -16.29 -5.66
C GLY A 143 -1.92 -15.89 -6.68
N ALA A 144 -2.24 -14.87 -7.46
CA ALA A 144 -1.36 -14.23 -8.42
C ALA A 144 -0.62 -13.04 -7.77
N LEU A 145 0.69 -12.91 -8.02
CA LEU A 145 1.55 -11.88 -7.46
C LEU A 145 2.01 -10.90 -8.55
N PHE A 146 1.91 -9.61 -8.25
CA PHE A 146 2.36 -8.49 -9.06
C PHE A 146 3.25 -7.60 -8.21
N VAL A 147 4.45 -7.25 -8.69
CA VAL A 147 5.40 -6.39 -7.95
C VAL A 147 6.00 -5.37 -8.90
N VAL A 148 6.07 -4.13 -8.42
CA VAL A 148 6.78 -3.03 -9.08
C VAL A 148 7.72 -2.39 -8.08
N ALA A 149 8.93 -2.06 -8.51
CA ALA A 149 9.98 -1.46 -7.71
C ALA A 149 10.72 -0.40 -8.52
N ASP A 150 10.90 0.79 -7.94
CA ASP A 150 11.63 1.93 -8.50
C ASP A 150 12.99 2.03 -7.80
N GLY A 151 14.06 1.88 -8.57
CA GLY A 151 15.42 1.85 -8.07
C GLY A 151 15.96 3.22 -7.73
N LEU A 152 16.45 3.38 -6.52
CA LEU A 152 17.00 4.62 -5.97
C LEU A 152 18.51 4.51 -5.84
N GLY A 153 19.25 5.36 -6.50
CA GLY A 153 20.70 5.35 -6.39
C GLY A 153 21.35 6.06 -7.57
N GLY A 154 21.51 7.37 -7.49
CA GLY A 154 22.28 8.09 -8.49
C GLY A 154 23.71 7.56 -8.57
N HIS A 155 24.02 6.74 -9.57
CA HIS A 155 25.34 6.32 -10.05
C HIS A 155 25.65 4.82 -10.10
N SER A 156 24.73 3.85 -9.97
CA SER A 156 25.07 2.48 -10.36
C SER A 156 24.52 1.31 -9.54
N ALA A 157 23.39 1.44 -8.89
CA ALA A 157 22.87 0.28 -8.18
C ALA A 157 21.34 0.32 -7.90
N GLY A 158 20.61 1.29 -8.47
CA GLY A 158 19.16 1.33 -8.38
C GLY A 158 18.54 0.13 -9.10
N ASP A 159 19.04 -0.17 -10.29
CA ASP A 159 18.68 -1.34 -11.09
C ASP A 159 18.88 -2.66 -10.34
N VAL A 160 20.02 -2.80 -9.66
CA VAL A 160 20.31 -3.99 -8.83
C VAL A 160 19.36 -4.07 -7.64
N ALA A 161 19.08 -2.93 -6.98
CA ALA A 161 18.19 -2.91 -5.81
C ALA A 161 16.75 -3.28 -6.18
N SER A 162 16.22 -2.70 -7.26
CA SER A 162 14.86 -2.98 -7.73
C SER A 162 14.71 -4.43 -8.20
N GLU A 163 15.70 -4.96 -8.94
CA GLU A 163 15.71 -6.36 -9.36
C GLU A 163 15.79 -7.33 -8.16
N MET A 164 16.66 -7.03 -7.19
CA MET A 164 16.73 -7.80 -5.93
C MET A 164 15.39 -7.77 -5.18
N ALA A 165 14.73 -6.62 -5.13
CA ALA A 165 13.44 -6.47 -4.45
C ALA A 165 12.38 -7.39 -5.09
N VAL A 166 12.12 -7.25 -6.39
CA VAL A 166 11.06 -8.00 -7.07
C VAL A 166 11.30 -9.51 -7.03
N ASN A 167 12.56 -9.95 -7.24
CA ASN A 167 12.90 -11.37 -7.20
C ASN A 167 12.80 -11.94 -5.78
N THR A 168 13.31 -11.23 -4.77
CA THR A 168 13.24 -11.71 -3.37
C THR A 168 11.81 -11.77 -2.88
N VAL A 169 10.98 -10.74 -3.18
CA VAL A 169 9.56 -10.74 -2.80
C VAL A 169 8.87 -11.96 -3.42
N LYS A 170 9.03 -12.19 -4.72
CA LYS A 170 8.45 -13.33 -5.43
C LYS A 170 8.87 -14.66 -4.81
N ASP A 171 10.18 -14.88 -4.66
CA ASP A 171 10.72 -16.16 -4.23
C ASP A 171 10.36 -16.48 -2.78
N VAL A 172 10.46 -15.50 -1.88
CA VAL A 172 10.11 -15.68 -0.45
C VAL A 172 8.60 -15.87 -0.28
N TYR A 173 7.77 -15.11 -1.01
CA TYR A 173 6.32 -15.21 -0.91
C TYR A 173 5.81 -16.60 -1.26
N TYR A 174 6.25 -17.18 -2.38
CA TYR A 174 5.79 -18.50 -2.79
C TYR A 174 6.46 -19.66 -2.03
N ALA A 175 7.65 -19.44 -1.46
CA ALA A 175 8.32 -20.42 -0.61
C ALA A 175 7.76 -20.48 0.82
N ASP A 176 7.01 -19.48 1.26
CA ASP A 176 6.42 -19.45 2.60
C ASP A 176 5.23 -20.40 2.68
N GLU A 177 5.26 -21.32 3.67
CA GLU A 177 4.18 -22.30 3.90
C GLU A 177 2.97 -21.72 4.64
N ASN A 178 3.07 -20.48 5.15
CA ASN A 178 1.99 -19.85 5.88
C ASN A 178 0.76 -19.66 4.98
N ASP A 179 -0.42 -19.95 5.52
CA ASP A 179 -1.69 -19.82 4.82
C ASP A 179 -2.23 -18.38 4.83
N GLU A 180 -1.69 -17.52 5.70
CA GLU A 180 -2.09 -16.11 5.77
C GLU A 180 -1.31 -15.28 4.75
N VAL A 181 -2.01 -14.84 3.71
CA VAL A 181 -1.44 -14.09 2.57
C VAL A 181 -0.77 -12.79 3.02
N SER A 182 -1.40 -12.02 3.90
CA SER A 182 -0.86 -10.76 4.41
C SER A 182 0.44 -10.97 5.20
N ALA A 183 0.51 -12.01 6.03
CA ALA A 183 1.71 -12.34 6.78
C ALA A 183 2.86 -12.82 5.87
N SER A 184 2.56 -13.66 4.88
CA SER A 184 3.55 -14.10 3.88
C SER A 184 4.09 -12.93 3.06
N LEU A 185 3.20 -12.01 2.64
CA LEU A 185 3.58 -10.83 1.87
C LEU A 185 4.44 -9.87 2.71
N LEU A 186 4.07 -9.61 3.96
CA LEU A 186 4.86 -8.83 4.91
C LEU A 186 6.26 -9.42 5.10
N GLN A 187 6.34 -10.73 5.30
CA GLN A 187 7.63 -11.41 5.46
C GLN A 187 8.50 -11.28 4.20
N ALA A 188 7.90 -11.45 3.01
CA ALA A 188 8.61 -11.31 1.74
C ALA A 188 9.19 -9.91 1.56
N MET A 189 8.40 -8.86 1.84
CA MET A 189 8.84 -7.46 1.77
C MET A 189 10.00 -7.18 2.75
N LYS A 190 9.89 -7.64 4.00
CA LYS A 190 10.96 -7.47 5.01
C LYS A 190 12.24 -8.22 4.64
N ARG A 191 12.13 -9.41 4.03
CA ARG A 191 13.27 -10.18 3.53
C ARG A 191 13.96 -9.49 2.37
N ALA A 192 13.20 -8.91 1.44
CA ALA A 192 13.74 -8.13 0.34
C ALA A 192 14.52 -6.90 0.85
N ASN A 193 13.94 -6.14 1.76
CA ASN A 193 14.63 -5.03 2.41
C ASN A 193 15.95 -5.47 3.07
N LEU A 194 15.90 -6.55 3.86
CA LEU A 194 17.08 -7.05 4.57
C LEU A 194 18.18 -7.51 3.61
N ALA A 195 17.83 -8.15 2.50
CA ALA A 195 18.78 -8.59 1.48
C ALA A 195 19.52 -7.40 0.86
N ILE A 196 18.81 -6.34 0.48
CA ILE A 196 19.40 -5.11 -0.08
C ILE A 196 20.27 -4.40 0.94
N TYR A 197 19.79 -4.28 2.20
CA TYR A 197 20.59 -3.70 3.29
C TYR A 197 21.90 -4.48 3.50
N GLN A 198 21.86 -5.80 3.57
CA GLN A 198 23.04 -6.65 3.73
C GLN A 198 24.00 -6.51 2.55
N ALA A 199 23.49 -6.42 1.31
CA ALA A 199 24.32 -6.17 0.14
C ALA A 199 25.02 -4.81 0.20
N ASN A 200 24.37 -3.77 0.73
CA ASN A 200 25.01 -2.49 1.02
C ASN A 200 26.14 -2.62 2.05
N GLN A 201 25.89 -3.34 3.15
CA GLN A 201 26.87 -3.51 4.24
C GLN A 201 28.06 -4.41 3.83
N SER A 202 27.90 -5.29 2.84
CA SER A 202 28.97 -6.19 2.38
C SER A 202 30.05 -5.49 1.56
N LYS A 203 29.81 -4.27 1.06
CA LYS A 203 30.79 -3.45 0.34
C LYS A 203 31.89 -2.98 1.32
N ASN A 204 33.12 -2.95 0.88
CA ASN A 204 34.26 -2.56 1.74
C ASN A 204 35.02 -1.37 1.15
N PRO A 205 35.00 -0.17 1.76
CA PRO A 205 34.17 0.18 2.92
C PRO A 205 32.66 0.22 2.57
N PRO A 206 31.78 0.08 3.56
CA PRO A 206 30.36 0.29 3.35
C PRO A 206 30.11 1.68 2.77
N PRO A 207 29.15 1.83 1.82
CA PRO A 207 28.86 3.12 1.22
C PRO A 207 28.31 4.12 2.24
N GLU A 208 28.56 5.40 2.02
CA GLU A 208 27.88 6.47 2.74
C GLU A 208 26.35 6.37 2.49
N LYS A 209 25.55 6.83 3.42
CA LYS A 209 24.09 6.71 3.37
C LYS A 209 23.48 7.19 2.03
N ASN A 210 23.99 8.28 1.49
CA ASN A 210 23.57 8.87 0.22
C ASN A 210 24.07 8.12 -1.04
N LYS A 211 24.89 7.08 -0.86
CA LYS A 211 25.43 6.21 -1.93
C LYS A 211 24.98 4.76 -1.76
N MET A 212 24.14 4.49 -0.78
CA MET A 212 23.52 3.18 -0.63
C MET A 212 22.54 2.94 -1.78
N MET A 213 22.50 1.72 -2.31
CA MET A 213 21.43 1.32 -3.19
C MET A 213 20.14 1.15 -2.38
N GLY A 214 19.05 1.61 -2.94
CA GLY A 214 17.72 1.48 -2.37
C GLY A 214 16.68 1.29 -3.45
N THR A 215 15.46 1.00 -3.07
CA THR A 215 14.34 0.92 -4.00
C THR A 215 13.03 1.10 -3.26
N THR A 216 12.01 1.62 -3.95
CA THR A 216 10.63 1.44 -3.53
C THR A 216 10.20 0.00 -3.76
N CYS A 217 9.07 -0.40 -3.24
CA CYS A 217 8.43 -1.66 -3.62
C CYS A 217 6.94 -1.59 -3.31
N VAL A 218 6.11 -1.80 -4.32
CA VAL A 218 4.70 -2.08 -4.18
C VAL A 218 4.41 -3.48 -4.72
N ALA A 219 3.77 -4.31 -3.89
CA ALA A 219 3.41 -5.68 -4.24
C ALA A 219 1.92 -5.91 -4.01
N ALA A 220 1.25 -6.55 -4.96
CA ALA A 220 -0.15 -6.94 -4.86
C ALA A 220 -0.31 -8.44 -5.07
N VAL A 221 -1.09 -9.07 -4.21
CA VAL A 221 -1.50 -10.47 -4.34
C VAL A 221 -3.00 -10.53 -4.52
N LEU A 222 -3.45 -11.14 -5.61
CA LEU A 222 -4.86 -11.41 -5.84
C LEU A 222 -5.14 -12.90 -5.60
N VAL A 223 -5.90 -13.18 -4.56
CA VAL A 223 -6.32 -14.53 -4.19
C VAL A 223 -7.81 -14.56 -3.87
N ALA A 224 -8.53 -15.53 -4.42
CA ALA A 224 -9.98 -15.60 -4.38
C ALA A 224 -10.60 -14.24 -4.85
N ASP A 225 -11.35 -13.58 -3.99
CA ASP A 225 -12.04 -12.32 -4.24
C ASP A 225 -11.37 -11.11 -3.57
N THR A 226 -10.10 -11.23 -3.18
CA THR A 226 -9.42 -10.19 -2.41
C THR A 226 -8.05 -9.87 -2.99
N VAL A 227 -7.74 -8.59 -3.14
CA VAL A 227 -6.39 -8.11 -3.39
C VAL A 227 -5.75 -7.64 -2.09
N TYR A 228 -4.55 -8.14 -1.79
CA TYR A 228 -3.69 -7.70 -0.70
C TYR A 228 -2.56 -6.88 -1.26
N VAL A 229 -2.32 -5.71 -0.71
CA VAL A 229 -1.26 -4.79 -1.18
C VAL A 229 -0.29 -4.52 -0.05
N ALA A 230 1.00 -4.64 -0.33
CA ALA A 230 2.08 -4.22 0.56
C ALA A 230 2.87 -3.10 -0.10
N ASN A 231 3.17 -2.02 0.65
CA ASN A 231 3.85 -0.85 0.10
C ASN A 231 4.99 -0.33 0.97
N VAL A 232 6.10 0.04 0.31
CA VAL A 232 7.22 0.81 0.84
C VAL A 232 7.71 1.77 -0.26
N GLY A 233 7.57 3.07 -0.05
CA GLY A 233 7.93 4.10 -1.04
C GLY A 233 6.71 4.80 -1.61
N ASP A 234 6.83 5.33 -2.81
CA ASP A 234 5.82 6.11 -3.54
C ASP A 234 5.43 5.51 -4.90
N SER A 235 5.87 4.28 -5.18
CA SER A 235 5.24 3.43 -6.20
C SER A 235 3.83 3.08 -5.73
N ARG A 236 2.88 3.01 -6.66
CA ARG A 236 1.46 2.95 -6.31
C ARG A 236 0.76 1.71 -6.84
N ALA A 237 -0.27 1.29 -6.11
CA ALA A 237 -1.29 0.33 -6.56
C ALA A 237 -2.67 1.00 -6.54
N TYR A 238 -3.43 0.80 -7.62
CA TYR A 238 -4.78 1.31 -7.77
C TYR A 238 -5.74 0.19 -8.13
N ILE A 239 -7.00 0.37 -7.75
CA ILE A 239 -8.12 -0.34 -8.35
C ILE A 239 -9.00 0.66 -9.09
N VAL A 240 -9.32 0.36 -10.35
CA VAL A 240 -10.27 1.14 -11.15
C VAL A 240 -11.54 0.32 -11.26
N ARG A 241 -12.60 0.86 -10.68
CA ARG A 241 -13.91 0.23 -10.59
C ARG A 241 -14.96 1.21 -11.06
N GLU A 242 -15.73 0.84 -12.08
CA GLU A 242 -16.71 1.75 -12.69
C GLU A 242 -16.05 3.12 -12.98
N ASP A 243 -16.62 4.22 -12.49
CA ASP A 243 -16.11 5.56 -12.70
C ASP A 243 -15.21 6.07 -11.55
N GLN A 244 -14.54 5.15 -10.82
CA GLN A 244 -13.70 5.50 -9.68
C GLN A 244 -12.30 4.93 -9.80
N VAL A 245 -11.31 5.76 -9.48
CA VAL A 245 -9.92 5.36 -9.25
C VAL A 245 -9.66 5.39 -7.75
N ILE A 246 -9.30 4.25 -7.19
CA ILE A 246 -9.04 4.09 -5.77
C ILE A 246 -7.57 3.71 -5.60
N GLN A 247 -6.77 4.59 -5.02
CA GLN A 247 -5.40 4.27 -4.65
C GLN A 247 -5.42 3.34 -3.43
N LEU A 248 -4.88 2.13 -3.58
CA LEU A 248 -4.81 1.13 -2.50
C LEU A 248 -3.55 1.27 -1.65
N SER A 249 -2.47 1.82 -2.20
CA SER A 249 -1.23 2.10 -1.49
C SER A 249 -1.21 3.51 -0.90
N GLN A 250 -0.30 3.77 0.03
CA GLN A 250 -0.07 5.09 0.59
C GLN A 250 1.38 5.52 0.36
N ASP A 251 1.58 6.67 -0.28
CA ASP A 251 2.93 7.14 -0.59
C ASP A 251 3.70 7.55 0.66
N HIS A 252 4.96 7.13 0.73
CA HIS A 252 5.93 7.52 1.75
C HIS A 252 6.80 8.68 1.27
N SER A 253 6.18 9.77 0.80
CA SER A 253 6.85 10.97 0.32
C SER A 253 6.48 12.21 1.13
N MET A 254 7.38 13.21 1.11
CA MET A 254 7.15 14.47 1.84
C MET A 254 5.91 15.21 1.34
N VAL A 255 5.63 15.18 0.04
CA VAL A 255 4.45 15.85 -0.51
C VAL A 255 3.16 15.11 -0.15
N ALA A 256 3.17 13.79 -0.12
CA ALA A 256 2.02 13.01 0.34
C ALA A 256 1.66 13.30 1.80
N GLU A 257 2.67 13.46 2.67
CA GLU A 257 2.46 13.87 4.05
C GLU A 257 1.83 15.27 4.15
N GLN A 258 2.29 16.20 3.31
CA GLN A 258 1.74 17.56 3.28
C GLN A 258 0.30 17.59 2.74
N ILE A 259 -0.04 16.74 1.78
CA ILE A 259 -1.43 16.57 1.30
C ILE A 259 -2.31 16.04 2.45
N ARG A 260 -1.89 15.00 3.15
CA ARG A 260 -2.63 14.45 4.31
C ARG A 260 -2.82 15.46 5.43
N ALA A 261 -1.82 16.31 5.65
CA ALA A 261 -1.91 17.40 6.62
C ALA A 261 -2.77 18.58 6.14
N GLY A 262 -3.30 18.57 4.91
CA GLY A 262 -4.06 19.65 4.31
C GLY A 262 -3.23 20.89 3.97
N LEU A 263 -1.90 20.75 3.88
CA LEU A 263 -0.96 21.83 3.57
C LEU A 263 -0.78 22.03 2.06
N LEU A 264 -1.00 20.99 1.27
CA LEU A 264 -0.96 21.01 -0.18
C LEU A 264 -2.20 20.34 -0.77
N THR A 265 -2.63 20.81 -1.94
CA THR A 265 -3.55 20.03 -2.79
C THR A 265 -2.78 19.04 -3.66
N PRO A 266 -3.41 17.96 -4.19
CA PRO A 266 -2.77 17.05 -5.13
C PRO A 266 -2.12 17.75 -6.33
N ASP A 267 -2.79 18.75 -6.90
CA ASP A 267 -2.26 19.54 -8.02
C ASP A 267 -1.02 20.35 -7.65
N GLN A 268 -0.99 20.94 -6.46
CA GLN A 268 0.19 21.65 -5.96
C GLN A 268 1.37 20.70 -5.72
N ALA A 269 1.11 19.48 -5.30
CA ALA A 269 2.13 18.47 -5.05
C ALA A 269 2.84 18.01 -6.33
N ARG A 270 2.12 17.89 -7.45
CA ARG A 270 2.70 17.52 -8.77
C ARG A 270 3.82 18.45 -9.23
N GLY A 271 3.70 19.74 -8.97
CA GLY A 271 4.70 20.76 -9.29
C GLY A 271 5.70 21.05 -8.17
N HIS A 272 5.60 20.38 -7.01
CA HIS A 272 6.39 20.75 -5.84
C HIS A 272 7.88 20.36 -6.00
N PRO A 273 8.83 21.23 -5.58
CA PRO A 273 10.28 20.94 -5.69
C PRO A 273 10.72 19.66 -4.94
N GLN A 274 9.99 19.28 -3.91
CA GLN A 274 10.28 18.11 -3.06
C GLN A 274 9.40 16.89 -3.40
N ARG A 275 8.76 16.84 -4.58
CA ARG A 275 7.85 15.74 -4.93
C ARG A 275 8.52 14.37 -4.93
N ASN A 276 9.83 14.31 -5.28
CA ASN A 276 10.60 13.07 -5.32
C ASN A 276 11.32 12.75 -3.99
N LEU A 277 11.03 13.48 -2.89
CA LEU A 277 11.61 13.18 -1.58
C LEU A 277 10.80 12.14 -0.85
N ILE A 278 11.27 10.91 -0.88
CA ILE A 278 10.72 9.80 -0.09
C ILE A 278 11.43 9.69 1.26
N TYR A 279 10.72 9.27 2.29
CA TYR A 279 11.26 9.09 3.64
C TYR A 279 11.35 7.61 4.06
N ARG A 280 10.86 6.69 3.21
CA ARG A 280 10.88 5.25 3.45
C ARG A 280 11.16 4.50 2.14
N CYS A 281 12.21 3.68 2.13
CA CYS A 281 12.60 2.82 1.03
C CYS A 281 13.29 1.55 1.55
N PHE A 282 13.47 0.56 0.70
CA PHE A 282 14.28 -0.62 0.98
C PHE A 282 15.78 -0.30 0.95
N GLY A 283 16.56 -1.01 1.75
CA GLY A 283 18.02 -1.00 1.75
C GLY A 283 18.68 0.04 2.64
N GLU A 284 17.94 1.02 3.18
CA GLU A 284 18.49 2.06 4.06
C GLU A 284 18.74 1.54 5.49
N LYS A 285 17.81 0.72 6.01
CA LYS A 285 17.86 0.17 7.38
C LYS A 285 17.62 -1.34 7.34
N ALA A 286 18.13 -2.04 8.38
CA ALA A 286 17.94 -3.50 8.49
C ALA A 286 16.46 -3.91 8.62
N ASP A 287 15.65 -3.10 9.28
CA ASP A 287 14.20 -3.28 9.38
C ASP A 287 13.48 -2.10 8.72
N VAL A 288 12.34 -2.39 8.10
CA VAL A 288 11.47 -1.42 7.44
C VAL A 288 10.03 -1.66 7.85
N GLU A 289 9.30 -0.59 8.08
CA GLU A 289 7.86 -0.63 8.26
C GLU A 289 7.19 -0.78 6.88
N VAL A 290 6.35 -1.79 6.72
CA VAL A 290 5.62 -2.09 5.49
C VAL A 290 4.15 -1.83 5.74
N ASP A 291 3.54 -0.99 4.92
CA ASP A 291 2.11 -0.75 4.98
C ASP A 291 1.37 -1.89 4.26
N LEU A 292 0.29 -2.38 4.87
CA LEU A 292 -0.54 -3.46 4.35
C LEU A 292 -1.99 -2.99 4.19
N PHE A 293 -2.55 -3.27 3.02
CA PHE A 293 -3.92 -2.95 2.67
C PHE A 293 -4.62 -4.18 2.08
N SER A 294 -5.93 -4.21 2.12
CA SER A 294 -6.71 -5.23 1.42
C SER A 294 -8.04 -4.65 0.93
N GLU A 295 -8.46 -5.08 -0.26
CA GLU A 295 -9.71 -4.65 -0.88
C GLU A 295 -10.39 -5.86 -1.53
N ALA A 296 -11.72 -5.91 -1.45
CA ALA A 296 -12.50 -6.92 -2.15
C ALA A 296 -12.54 -6.59 -3.65
N VAL A 297 -12.29 -7.59 -4.49
CA VAL A 297 -12.25 -7.45 -5.94
C VAL A 297 -13.57 -7.92 -6.55
N GLN A 298 -14.02 -7.23 -7.59
CA GLN A 298 -15.25 -7.50 -8.33
C GLN A 298 -14.93 -7.80 -9.79
N GLU A 299 -15.90 -8.44 -10.47
CA GLU A 299 -15.82 -8.62 -11.92
C GLU A 299 -15.74 -7.27 -12.63
N GLY A 300 -14.80 -7.15 -13.57
CA GLY A 300 -14.56 -5.93 -14.32
C GLY A 300 -13.57 -4.96 -13.69
N ASP A 301 -13.14 -5.19 -12.45
CA ASP A 301 -12.10 -4.37 -11.82
C ASP A 301 -10.79 -4.42 -12.61
N LEU A 302 -10.10 -3.29 -12.62
CA LEU A 302 -8.78 -3.15 -13.19
C LEU A 302 -7.79 -2.80 -12.07
N LEU A 303 -6.82 -3.68 -11.83
CA LEU A 303 -5.73 -3.42 -10.91
C LEU A 303 -4.55 -2.82 -11.69
N VAL A 304 -4.01 -1.70 -11.20
CA VAL A 304 -2.84 -1.03 -11.80
C VAL A 304 -1.76 -0.87 -10.75
N LEU A 305 -0.55 -1.35 -11.04
CA LEU A 305 0.64 -1.04 -10.26
C LEU A 305 1.59 -0.20 -11.12
N CYS A 306 2.23 0.81 -10.56
CA CYS A 306 3.16 1.65 -11.31
C CYS A 306 4.21 2.32 -10.43
N THR A 307 5.32 2.75 -11.07
CA THR A 307 6.31 3.65 -10.48
C THR A 307 5.86 5.10 -10.56
N ASP A 308 6.57 5.97 -9.88
CA ASP A 308 6.26 7.41 -9.80
C ASP A 308 6.43 8.12 -11.15
N GLY A 309 7.29 7.60 -12.04
CA GLY A 309 7.42 8.09 -13.41
C GLY A 309 6.14 8.00 -14.24
N LEU A 310 5.20 7.12 -13.85
CA LEU A 310 3.84 7.14 -14.39
C LEU A 310 2.93 8.05 -13.57
N SER A 311 2.79 7.82 -12.28
CA SER A 311 1.77 8.45 -11.44
C SER A 311 1.99 9.94 -11.19
N ASN A 312 3.21 10.45 -11.38
CA ASN A 312 3.52 11.88 -11.34
C ASN A 312 3.09 12.62 -12.62
N LEU A 313 2.91 11.90 -13.73
CA LEU A 313 2.69 12.50 -15.05
C LEU A 313 1.30 12.22 -15.61
N VAL A 314 0.73 11.07 -15.34
CA VAL A 314 -0.62 10.67 -15.77
C VAL A 314 -1.58 10.93 -14.62
N SER A 315 -2.64 11.71 -14.87
CA SER A 315 -3.67 11.97 -13.84
C SER A 315 -4.54 10.76 -13.61
N ASP A 316 -5.26 10.74 -12.48
CA ASP A 316 -6.18 9.64 -12.17
C ASP A 316 -7.29 9.53 -13.22
N GLU A 317 -7.75 10.67 -13.78
CA GLU A 317 -8.74 10.72 -14.85
C GLU A 317 -8.18 10.15 -16.15
N GLU A 318 -6.94 10.50 -16.53
CA GLU A 318 -6.28 9.94 -17.73
C GLU A 318 -6.02 8.45 -17.56
N LEU A 319 -5.59 8.02 -16.39
CA LEU A 319 -5.37 6.61 -16.07
C LEU A 319 -6.67 5.83 -16.23
N GLN A 320 -7.76 6.32 -15.65
CA GLN A 320 -9.09 5.72 -15.74
C GLN A 320 -9.54 5.60 -17.19
N GLU A 321 -9.51 6.70 -17.94
CA GLU A 321 -9.92 6.71 -19.35
C GLU A 321 -9.16 5.66 -20.16
N ILE A 322 -7.85 5.57 -20.00
CA ILE A 322 -7.00 4.64 -20.74
C ILE A 322 -7.34 3.18 -20.39
N VAL A 323 -7.37 2.83 -19.09
CA VAL A 323 -7.53 1.42 -18.70
C VAL A 323 -8.96 0.89 -18.91
N GLN A 324 -9.95 1.78 -18.93
CA GLN A 324 -11.33 1.41 -19.25
C GLN A 324 -11.56 1.24 -20.75
N ARG A 325 -10.93 2.09 -21.55
CA ARG A 325 -11.11 2.12 -22.99
C ARG A 325 -10.41 0.95 -23.69
N PHE A 326 -9.26 0.54 -23.21
CA PHE A 326 -8.40 -0.42 -23.85
C PHE A 326 -8.28 -1.73 -23.05
N GLY A 327 -7.90 -2.82 -23.72
CA GLY A 327 -7.46 -4.04 -23.06
C GLY A 327 -6.13 -3.82 -22.33
N PRO A 328 -5.72 -4.68 -21.37
CA PRO A 328 -4.51 -4.48 -20.59
C PRO A 328 -3.25 -4.24 -21.43
N GLN A 329 -3.08 -4.98 -22.53
CA GLN A 329 -1.92 -4.85 -23.43
C GLN A 329 -1.79 -3.46 -24.06
N GLU A 330 -2.92 -2.92 -24.53
CA GLU A 330 -2.96 -1.58 -25.12
C GLU A 330 -2.90 -0.51 -24.02
N SER A 331 -3.51 -0.78 -22.86
CA SER A 331 -3.50 0.13 -21.72
C SER A 331 -2.07 0.45 -21.24
N VAL A 332 -1.22 -0.57 -21.02
CA VAL A 332 0.17 -0.33 -20.60
C VAL A 332 0.95 0.44 -21.66
N TYR A 333 0.66 0.21 -22.95
CA TYR A 333 1.24 0.98 -24.03
C TYR A 333 0.87 2.45 -23.96
N HIS A 334 -0.44 2.74 -23.91
CA HIS A 334 -0.95 4.11 -23.88
C HIS A 334 -0.59 4.87 -22.60
N LEU A 335 -0.53 4.20 -21.44
CA LEU A 335 -0.09 4.80 -20.18
C LEU A 335 1.37 5.26 -20.28
N VAL A 336 2.27 4.39 -20.76
CA VAL A 336 3.68 4.71 -20.91
C VAL A 336 3.90 5.82 -21.96
N GLU A 337 3.21 5.75 -23.11
CA GLU A 337 3.30 6.81 -24.12
C GLU A 337 2.76 8.15 -23.60
N ARG A 338 1.67 8.15 -22.83
CA ARG A 338 1.11 9.37 -22.22
C ARG A 338 2.11 10.01 -21.24
N ALA A 339 2.77 9.23 -20.38
CA ALA A 339 3.81 9.72 -19.50
C ALA A 339 5.01 10.28 -20.30
N ASN A 340 5.40 9.63 -21.40
CA ASN A 340 6.43 10.09 -22.28
C ASN A 340 6.06 11.39 -23.02
N GLU A 341 4.81 11.56 -23.42
CA GLU A 341 4.28 12.80 -24.01
C GLU A 341 4.32 13.97 -23.00
N HIS A 342 4.13 13.68 -21.72
CA HIS A 342 4.26 14.65 -20.63
C HIS A 342 5.72 14.89 -20.21
N GLY A 343 6.69 14.43 -21.03
CA GLY A 343 8.11 14.74 -20.91
C GLY A 343 9.00 13.59 -20.46
N GLY A 344 8.44 12.52 -19.90
CA GLY A 344 9.17 11.30 -19.52
C GLY A 344 10.48 11.54 -18.77
N PRO A 345 10.50 12.31 -17.66
CA PRO A 345 11.73 12.67 -16.97
C PRO A 345 12.36 11.51 -16.19
N ASP A 346 11.60 10.46 -15.97
CA ASP A 346 12.02 9.28 -15.22
C ASP A 346 11.71 7.97 -15.94
N ASN A 347 12.14 6.84 -15.36
CA ASN A 347 11.75 5.51 -15.78
C ASN A 347 10.24 5.33 -15.53
N ILE A 348 9.55 4.63 -16.42
CA ILE A 348 8.08 4.51 -16.40
C ILE A 348 7.73 3.04 -16.46
N THR A 349 7.16 2.51 -15.38
CA THR A 349 6.77 1.10 -15.29
C THR A 349 5.33 0.97 -14.86
N ALA A 350 4.59 0.09 -15.55
CA ALA A 350 3.19 -0.22 -15.23
C ALA A 350 2.87 -1.70 -15.44
N ILE A 351 2.03 -2.23 -14.55
CA ILE A 351 1.33 -3.52 -14.69
C ILE A 351 -0.17 -3.20 -14.68
N VAL A 352 -0.93 -3.74 -15.63
CA VAL A 352 -2.40 -3.65 -15.68
C VAL A 352 -2.97 -5.05 -15.68
N VAL A 353 -3.89 -5.31 -14.75
CA VAL A 353 -4.60 -6.59 -14.58
C VAL A 353 -6.08 -6.36 -14.69
N ARG A 354 -6.73 -7.00 -15.65
CA ARG A 354 -8.20 -7.04 -15.73
C ARG A 354 -8.71 -8.30 -15.07
N VAL A 355 -9.65 -8.13 -14.16
CA VAL A 355 -10.33 -9.22 -13.47
C VAL A 355 -11.64 -9.52 -14.18
N SER A 356 -11.84 -10.76 -14.65
CA SER A 356 -13.08 -11.22 -15.27
C SER A 356 -13.50 -12.57 -14.68
N LEU A 357 -14.79 -12.89 -14.73
CA LEU A 357 -15.27 -14.22 -14.37
C LEU A 357 -14.98 -15.21 -15.50
N GLU A 358 -14.64 -16.44 -15.14
CA GLU A 358 -14.46 -17.52 -16.11
C GLU A 358 -15.79 -17.77 -16.86
N GLY A 359 -15.82 -17.50 -18.17
CA GLY A 359 -16.99 -17.63 -19.01
C GLY A 359 -17.55 -16.33 -19.61
N SER A 360 -17.08 -15.16 -19.20
CA SER A 360 -17.39 -13.88 -19.84
C SER A 360 -16.65 -13.80 -21.18
N LYS A 361 -17.37 -13.93 -22.29
CA LYS A 361 -16.77 -13.77 -23.64
C LYS A 361 -16.28 -12.32 -23.79
N GLU A 362 -14.99 -12.14 -24.04
CA GLU A 362 -14.47 -10.87 -24.54
C GLU A 362 -15.30 -10.45 -25.78
N LEU A 363 -16.01 -9.34 -25.65
CA LEU A 363 -16.53 -8.60 -26.80
C LEU A 363 -15.30 -8.01 -27.52
N GLN A 364 -14.76 -8.75 -28.47
CA GLN A 364 -13.84 -8.18 -29.46
C GLN A 364 -14.60 -7.08 -30.19
N THR A 365 -14.36 -5.84 -29.81
CA THR A 365 -14.71 -4.68 -30.64
C THR A 365 -13.80 -4.71 -31.86
N VAL A 366 -14.43 -5.03 -33.00
CA VAL A 366 -13.86 -4.93 -34.35
C VAL A 366 -13.70 -3.46 -34.73
#